data_0bfca471a3812b24e5b8f4f5eaba3731
#
_entry.id   0bfca471a3812b24e5b8f4f5eaba3731
#
_cell.length_a   1.000
_cell.length_b   1.000
_cell.length_c   1.000
_cell.angle_alpha   90.00
_cell.angle_beta   90.00
_cell.angle_gamma   90.00
#
_symmetry.space_group_name_H-M   'P 1'
#
loop_
_entity.id
_entity.type
_entity.pdbx_description
1 polymer ?
#
loop_
_entity_poly.entity_id
_entity_poly.type
_entity_poly.pdbx_seq_one_letter_code
_entity_poly.pdbx_strand_id
1 'polypeptide(L)'
;MLVARNMDLATDDLATFYVFPKGIRKNGCAGTGSANWTSKYGSVVVGAGTPYYSSDGINTKGLAFHCLYLYGTEYETRDQRPGVSLGQYGEFLLDNAANVSEALNLMEQFQLVPESFVGTLWPIHIAIEDASGDSAVIEFVNSQMTVYHGAAPTTVLTNEPTLDIQLQYLTYYTYFGNANGYPLPGDVDPVSRFVRASAFLLTLPKPSSLPDAISYLFSAIRCEVEPFGSVVPSPAGASPGWPTLWTSLYDLTNKRIYFDHTVPRNDFWINMKKLNFSKGARVLYLSAEIPGLKGEVSGLFKPVSYR
;
A
#
# COMPACT_ATOMS: atom_id res chain seq x y z
N MET A 1 -8.89 -0.63 13.54
CA MET A 1 -7.54 -0.55 12.96
C MET A 1 -7.57 0.47 11.84
N LEU A 2 -6.62 1.41 11.83
CA LEU A 2 -6.44 2.41 10.78
C LEU A 2 -5.04 2.27 10.20
N VAL A 3 -4.91 2.42 8.88
CA VAL A 3 -3.64 2.42 8.14
C VAL A 3 -3.63 3.62 7.21
N ALA A 4 -2.52 4.33 7.10
CA ALA A 4 -2.39 5.45 6.16
C ALA A 4 -1.14 5.29 5.30
N ARG A 5 -1.22 5.77 4.06
CA ARG A 5 -0.15 5.69 3.07
C ARG A 5 -0.08 6.96 2.21
N ASN A 6 1.14 7.38 1.89
CA ASN A 6 1.43 8.30 0.80
C ASN A 6 1.83 7.54 -0.46
N MET A 7 1.41 8.01 -1.62
CA MET A 7 1.91 7.58 -2.92
C MET A 7 2.84 8.66 -3.46
N ASP A 8 4.12 8.38 -3.42
CA ASP A 8 5.17 9.24 -3.94
C ASP A 8 5.63 8.66 -5.29
N LEU A 9 5.51 9.42 -6.36
CA LEU A 9 5.87 8.95 -7.70
C LEU A 9 6.29 10.12 -8.59
N ALA A 10 7.27 9.88 -9.47
CA ALA A 10 7.79 10.89 -10.40
C ALA A 10 6.81 11.30 -11.49
N THR A 11 5.84 10.45 -11.79
CA THR A 11 4.81 10.69 -12.82
C THR A 11 3.43 10.34 -12.27
N ASP A 12 2.39 10.98 -12.80
CA ASP A 12 1.01 10.68 -12.44
C ASP A 12 0.69 9.20 -12.67
N ASP A 13 0.15 8.54 -11.64
CA ASP A 13 -0.25 7.14 -11.68
C ASP A 13 -1.69 6.95 -12.15
N LEU A 14 -2.41 8.04 -12.42
CA LEU A 14 -3.82 8.03 -12.85
C LEU A 14 -4.70 7.22 -11.88
N ALA A 15 -4.56 7.50 -10.59
CA ALA A 15 -5.19 6.76 -9.51
C ALA A 15 -6.67 6.46 -9.78
N THR A 16 -7.01 5.19 -9.90
CA THR A 16 -8.35 4.74 -10.23
C THR A 16 -8.79 3.64 -9.27
N PHE A 17 -9.93 3.85 -8.62
CA PHE A 17 -10.54 2.86 -7.75
C PHE A 17 -11.35 1.85 -8.56
N TYR A 18 -11.10 0.57 -8.33
CA TYR A 18 -11.87 -0.55 -8.90
C TYR A 18 -12.58 -1.32 -7.80
N VAL A 19 -13.86 -1.62 -8.01
CA VAL A 19 -14.67 -2.44 -7.11
C VAL A 19 -14.85 -3.81 -7.75
N PHE A 20 -14.26 -4.82 -7.14
CA PHE A 20 -14.35 -6.20 -7.59
C PHE A 20 -15.33 -6.99 -6.71
N PRO A 21 -16.43 -7.53 -7.24
CA PRO A 21 -17.28 -8.47 -6.53
C PRO A 21 -16.61 -9.84 -6.39
N LYS A 22 -17.06 -10.64 -5.43
CA LYS A 22 -16.64 -12.04 -5.32
C LYS A 22 -17.13 -12.88 -6.48
N GLY A 23 -16.44 -14.00 -6.76
CA GLY A 23 -16.84 -14.98 -7.77
C GLY A 23 -16.35 -14.69 -9.18
N ILE A 24 -15.41 -13.75 -9.34
CA ILE A 24 -14.72 -13.48 -10.62
C ILE A 24 -13.62 -14.53 -10.80
N ARG A 25 -13.54 -15.13 -11.98
CA ARG A 25 -12.41 -15.95 -12.38
C ARG A 25 -11.29 -15.07 -12.89
N LYS A 26 -10.10 -15.29 -12.40
CA LYS A 26 -8.90 -14.51 -12.72
C LYS A 26 -7.72 -15.43 -13.02
N ASN A 27 -6.76 -14.87 -13.73
CA ASN A 27 -5.47 -15.52 -14.04
C ASN A 27 -4.33 -14.63 -13.53
N GLY A 28 -3.25 -15.25 -13.04
CA GLY A 28 -2.09 -14.57 -12.47
C GLY A 28 -1.23 -13.83 -13.47
N CYS A 29 -1.47 -13.92 -14.77
CA CYS A 29 -0.75 -13.22 -15.84
C CYS A 29 0.79 -13.39 -15.81
N ALA A 30 1.28 -14.47 -15.21
CA ALA A 30 2.71 -14.74 -14.98
C ALA A 30 3.34 -15.65 -16.04
N GLY A 31 2.75 -15.74 -17.22
CA GLY A 31 3.21 -16.63 -18.29
C GLY A 31 2.94 -18.11 -18.01
N THR A 32 3.87 -18.99 -18.37
CA THR A 32 3.75 -20.42 -18.11
C THR A 32 3.70 -20.70 -16.61
N GLY A 33 2.73 -21.52 -16.19
CA GLY A 33 2.52 -21.80 -14.75
C GLY A 33 1.81 -20.70 -13.99
N SER A 34 1.09 -19.81 -14.67
CA SER A 34 0.24 -18.81 -14.01
C SER A 34 -0.80 -19.46 -13.12
N ALA A 35 -1.02 -18.87 -11.95
CA ALA A 35 -2.12 -19.21 -11.05
C ALA A 35 -3.47 -18.91 -11.69
N ASN A 36 -4.48 -19.70 -11.34
CA ASN A 36 -5.88 -19.43 -11.66
C ASN A 36 -6.71 -19.52 -10.39
N TRP A 37 -7.59 -18.55 -10.17
CA TRP A 37 -8.46 -18.55 -8.99
C TRP A 37 -9.85 -18.02 -9.29
N THR A 38 -10.71 -18.15 -8.32
CA THR A 38 -12.00 -17.47 -8.29
C THR A 38 -12.09 -16.68 -7.00
N SER A 39 -12.31 -15.38 -7.08
CA SER A 39 -12.30 -14.50 -5.90
C SER A 39 -13.31 -14.98 -4.84
N LYS A 40 -12.82 -15.20 -3.62
CA LYS A 40 -13.64 -15.56 -2.45
C LYS A 40 -14.28 -14.32 -1.83
N TYR A 41 -13.55 -13.21 -1.87
CA TYR A 41 -13.97 -11.93 -1.27
C TYR A 41 -14.08 -10.88 -2.37
N GLY A 42 -14.88 -9.86 -2.09
CA GLY A 42 -14.88 -8.64 -2.89
C GLY A 42 -13.88 -7.65 -2.34
N SER A 43 -13.39 -6.74 -3.17
CA SER A 43 -12.37 -5.77 -2.81
C SER A 43 -12.60 -4.41 -3.47
N VAL A 44 -11.98 -3.37 -2.90
CA VAL A 44 -11.73 -2.09 -3.55
C VAL A 44 -10.22 -1.96 -3.69
N VAL A 45 -9.76 -1.75 -4.91
CA VAL A 45 -8.34 -1.69 -5.27
C VAL A 45 -8.05 -0.35 -5.91
N VAL A 46 -6.91 0.24 -5.63
CA VAL A 46 -6.36 1.37 -6.37
C VAL A 46 -5.43 0.82 -7.44
N GLY A 47 -5.70 1.13 -8.69
CA GLY A 47 -4.90 0.75 -9.84
C GLY A 47 -4.33 1.96 -10.57
N ALA A 48 -3.20 1.80 -11.21
CA ALA A 48 -2.54 2.85 -12.01
C ALA A 48 -3.20 2.99 -13.38
N GLY A 49 -4.38 3.63 -13.43
CA GLY A 49 -5.18 3.83 -14.65
C GLY A 49 -5.74 2.55 -15.28
N THR A 50 -5.47 1.38 -14.70
CA THR A 50 -5.87 0.07 -15.20
C THR A 50 -6.24 -0.87 -14.06
N PRO A 51 -7.22 -1.79 -14.23
CA PRO A 51 -7.58 -2.77 -13.22
C PRO A 51 -6.55 -3.90 -13.05
N TYR A 52 -5.46 -3.89 -13.80
CA TYR A 52 -4.46 -4.98 -13.83
C TYR A 52 -3.18 -4.67 -13.03
N TYR A 53 -3.11 -3.49 -12.40
CA TYR A 53 -2.00 -3.08 -11.55
C TYR A 53 -2.55 -2.57 -10.22
N SER A 54 -2.60 -3.45 -9.23
CA SER A 54 -3.00 -3.11 -7.87
C SER A 54 -1.83 -2.55 -7.08
N SER A 55 -1.85 -1.24 -6.81
CA SER A 55 -0.86 -0.60 -5.93
C SER A 55 -1.30 -0.57 -4.47
N ASP A 56 -2.61 -0.64 -4.23
CA ASP A 56 -3.22 -0.45 -2.93
C ASP A 56 -4.62 -1.08 -2.90
N GLY A 57 -5.16 -1.43 -1.73
CA GLY A 57 -6.52 -1.92 -1.66
C GLY A 57 -6.93 -2.54 -0.33
N ILE A 58 -8.23 -2.81 -0.22
CA ILE A 58 -8.84 -3.48 0.94
C ILE A 58 -9.96 -4.40 0.49
N ASN A 59 -10.10 -5.55 1.14
CA ASN A 59 -11.21 -6.46 0.87
C ASN A 59 -12.35 -6.36 1.88
N THR A 60 -13.45 -7.05 1.60
CA THR A 60 -14.66 -7.07 2.46
C THR A 60 -14.42 -7.70 3.84
N LYS A 61 -13.28 -8.37 4.08
CA LYS A 61 -12.88 -8.90 5.38
C LYS A 61 -12.08 -7.89 6.20
N GLY A 62 -11.47 -6.90 5.54
CA GLY A 62 -10.64 -5.86 6.15
C GLY A 62 -9.17 -6.21 6.15
N LEU A 63 -8.75 -7.10 5.26
CA LEU A 63 -7.36 -7.23 4.87
C LEU A 63 -7.05 -6.09 3.91
N ALA A 64 -5.96 -5.36 4.17
CA ALA A 64 -5.38 -4.38 3.27
C ALA A 64 -4.08 -4.89 2.65
N PHE A 65 -3.72 -4.32 1.51
CA PHE A 65 -2.49 -4.58 0.77
C PHE A 65 -1.95 -3.25 0.26
N HIS A 66 -0.65 -3.05 0.44
CA HIS A 66 0.08 -1.87 0.01
C HIS A 66 1.38 -2.30 -0.68
N CYS A 67 1.61 -1.78 -1.89
CA CYS A 67 2.82 -2.01 -2.67
C CYS A 67 3.64 -0.72 -2.66
N LEU A 68 4.88 -0.78 -2.18
CA LEU A 68 5.79 0.36 -2.10
C LEU A 68 7.08 0.05 -2.85
N TYR A 69 7.75 1.08 -3.34
CA TYR A 69 9.06 0.95 -3.99
C TYR A 69 10.14 0.64 -2.96
N LEU A 70 11.02 -0.34 -3.27
CA LEU A 70 12.22 -0.64 -2.49
C LEU A 70 13.40 -0.83 -3.42
N TYR A 71 14.29 0.15 -3.52
CA TYR A 71 15.52 0.02 -4.28
C TYR A 71 16.37 -1.14 -3.74
N GLY A 72 16.87 -1.98 -4.66
CA GLY A 72 17.67 -3.15 -4.28
C GLY A 72 16.86 -4.42 -4.01
N THR A 73 15.54 -4.44 -4.28
CA THR A 73 14.75 -5.67 -4.28
C THR A 73 15.35 -6.70 -5.25
N GLU A 74 15.63 -7.89 -4.74
CA GLU A 74 16.07 -9.05 -5.51
C GLU A 74 15.04 -10.17 -5.37
N TYR A 75 14.18 -10.29 -6.37
CA TYR A 75 13.10 -11.29 -6.36
C TYR A 75 13.64 -12.73 -6.40
N GLU A 76 12.82 -13.66 -5.87
CA GLU A 76 13.08 -15.09 -5.96
C GLU A 76 13.21 -15.54 -7.40
N THR A 77 14.13 -16.48 -7.66
CA THR A 77 14.16 -17.19 -8.95
C THR A 77 12.87 -17.98 -9.14
N ARG A 78 12.30 -17.94 -10.36
CA ARG A 78 11.06 -18.65 -10.69
C ARG A 78 11.19 -20.14 -10.42
N ASP A 79 10.26 -20.69 -9.64
CA ASP A 79 10.19 -22.10 -9.24
C ASP A 79 8.90 -22.80 -9.74
N GLN A 80 8.53 -23.93 -9.10
CA GLN A 80 7.36 -24.72 -9.48
C GLN A 80 6.02 -24.19 -8.93
N ARG A 81 6.05 -23.22 -8.00
CA ARG A 81 4.83 -22.63 -7.46
C ARG A 81 4.03 -21.93 -8.58
N PRO A 82 2.68 -21.97 -8.55
CA PRO A 82 1.88 -21.17 -9.47
C PRO A 82 2.24 -19.68 -9.32
N GLY A 83 2.51 -19.03 -10.47
CA GLY A 83 2.93 -17.64 -10.50
C GLY A 83 1.76 -16.65 -10.52
N VAL A 84 1.92 -15.54 -9.85
CA VAL A 84 1.05 -14.38 -9.96
C VAL A 84 1.93 -13.17 -10.25
N SER A 85 1.62 -12.45 -11.33
CA SER A 85 2.37 -11.26 -11.73
C SER A 85 2.28 -10.17 -10.67
N LEU A 86 3.29 -9.33 -10.60
CA LEU A 86 3.37 -8.20 -9.67
C LEU A 86 2.09 -7.34 -9.69
N GLY A 87 1.60 -7.00 -10.89
CA GLY A 87 0.41 -6.19 -11.04
C GLY A 87 -0.87 -6.82 -10.48
N GLN A 88 -0.96 -8.16 -10.49
CA GLN A 88 -2.12 -8.92 -10.00
C GLN A 88 -1.96 -9.40 -8.55
N TYR A 89 -0.77 -9.27 -7.95
CA TYR A 89 -0.48 -9.93 -6.68
C TYR A 89 -1.30 -9.39 -5.51
N GLY A 90 -1.46 -8.07 -5.43
CA GLY A 90 -2.32 -7.46 -4.42
C GLY A 90 -3.77 -7.90 -4.54
N GLU A 91 -4.31 -7.91 -5.76
CA GLU A 91 -5.67 -8.37 -6.03
C GLU A 91 -5.84 -9.86 -5.71
N PHE A 92 -4.83 -10.70 -6.02
CA PHE A 92 -4.82 -12.11 -5.66
C PHE A 92 -4.92 -12.34 -4.15
N LEU A 93 -4.15 -11.61 -3.35
CA LEU A 93 -4.20 -11.71 -1.89
C LEU A 93 -5.54 -11.24 -1.33
N LEU A 94 -6.04 -10.08 -1.78
CA LEU A 94 -7.33 -9.53 -1.37
C LEU A 94 -8.52 -10.41 -1.75
N ASP A 95 -8.43 -11.11 -2.88
CA ASP A 95 -9.45 -12.04 -3.35
C ASP A 95 -9.53 -13.32 -2.50
N ASN A 96 -8.41 -13.79 -1.92
CA ASN A 96 -8.30 -15.14 -1.39
C ASN A 96 -8.04 -15.22 0.11
N ALA A 97 -7.49 -14.18 0.75
CA ALA A 97 -7.19 -14.12 2.18
C ALA A 97 -8.16 -13.22 2.96
N ALA A 98 -8.54 -13.63 4.17
CA ALA A 98 -9.38 -12.84 5.05
C ALA A 98 -8.57 -11.99 6.05
N ASN A 99 -7.33 -12.36 6.31
CA ASN A 99 -6.45 -11.78 7.31
C ASN A 99 -4.97 -11.95 6.91
N VAL A 100 -4.07 -11.35 7.68
CA VAL A 100 -2.62 -11.40 7.46
C VAL A 100 -2.09 -12.83 7.42
N SER A 101 -2.47 -13.67 8.37
CA SER A 101 -2.00 -15.06 8.44
C SER A 101 -2.39 -15.87 7.20
N GLU A 102 -3.62 -15.72 6.69
CA GLU A 102 -4.05 -16.37 5.45
C GLU A 102 -3.29 -15.84 4.23
N ALA A 103 -2.99 -14.52 4.20
CA ALA A 103 -2.21 -13.92 3.12
C ALA A 103 -0.76 -14.45 3.11
N LEU A 104 -0.11 -14.53 4.24
CA LEU A 104 1.25 -15.10 4.35
C LEU A 104 1.28 -16.57 3.88
N ASN A 105 0.29 -17.38 4.27
CA ASN A 105 0.18 -18.77 3.80
C ASN A 105 0.01 -18.86 2.27
N LEU A 106 -0.68 -17.90 1.64
CA LEU A 106 -0.80 -17.84 0.17
C LEU A 106 0.54 -17.46 -0.48
N MET A 107 1.29 -16.53 0.13
CA MET A 107 2.59 -16.12 -0.39
C MET A 107 3.62 -17.26 -0.41
N GLU A 108 3.53 -18.20 0.53
CA GLU A 108 4.36 -19.42 0.52
C GLU A 108 3.98 -20.37 -0.63
N GLN A 109 2.70 -20.44 -0.99
CA GLN A 109 2.18 -21.39 -1.98
C GLN A 109 2.19 -20.84 -3.42
N PHE A 110 2.16 -19.52 -3.59
CA PHE A 110 2.06 -18.81 -4.86
C PHE A 110 3.19 -17.81 -4.99
N GLN A 111 3.97 -17.93 -6.06
CA GLN A 111 5.12 -17.06 -6.24
C GLN A 111 4.74 -15.73 -6.88
N LEU A 112 5.20 -14.62 -6.29
CA LEU A 112 5.19 -13.33 -6.96
C LEU A 112 6.16 -13.39 -8.15
N VAL A 113 5.68 -13.03 -9.33
CA VAL A 113 6.48 -12.96 -10.56
C VAL A 113 6.65 -11.49 -10.94
N PRO A 114 7.89 -10.98 -10.92
CA PRO A 114 8.15 -9.57 -11.23
C PRO A 114 7.79 -9.26 -12.67
N GLU A 115 7.38 -8.02 -12.90
CA GLU A 115 7.09 -7.47 -14.22
C GLU A 115 7.99 -6.28 -14.52
N SER A 116 8.27 -6.10 -15.81
CA SER A 116 8.95 -4.89 -16.26
C SER A 116 7.93 -3.79 -16.56
N PHE A 117 8.10 -2.65 -15.91
CA PHE A 117 7.38 -1.43 -16.25
C PHE A 117 8.34 -0.49 -16.98
N VAL A 118 7.97 -0.07 -18.21
CA VAL A 118 8.84 0.76 -19.08
C VAL A 118 10.27 0.19 -19.25
N GLY A 119 10.36 -1.16 -19.36
CA GLY A 119 11.63 -1.85 -19.60
C GLY A 119 12.52 -2.07 -18.37
N THR A 120 12.08 -1.67 -17.18
CA THR A 120 12.79 -1.89 -15.91
C THR A 120 11.94 -2.76 -15.00
N LEU A 121 12.55 -3.75 -14.34
CA LEU A 121 11.87 -4.50 -13.27
C LEU A 121 11.48 -3.51 -12.17
N TRP A 122 10.21 -3.55 -11.77
CA TRP A 122 9.71 -2.68 -10.71
C TRP A 122 10.05 -3.30 -9.35
N PRO A 123 11.03 -2.73 -8.60
CA PRO A 123 11.45 -3.28 -7.33
C PRO A 123 10.49 -2.82 -6.23
N ILE A 124 9.86 -3.76 -5.53
CA ILE A 124 8.89 -3.45 -4.48
C ILE A 124 9.09 -4.26 -3.21
N HIS A 125 8.53 -3.74 -2.14
CA HIS A 125 8.15 -4.49 -0.96
C HIS A 125 6.66 -4.30 -0.67
N ILE A 126 6.12 -5.13 0.22
CA ILE A 126 4.68 -5.23 0.46
C ILE A 126 4.41 -5.03 1.95
N ALA A 127 3.40 -4.23 2.27
CA ALA A 127 2.78 -4.23 3.59
C ALA A 127 1.36 -4.79 3.48
N ILE A 128 0.98 -5.60 4.47
CA ILE A 128 -0.38 -6.13 4.64
C ILE A 128 -0.82 -5.97 6.09
N GLU A 129 -2.06 -5.56 6.28
CA GLU A 129 -2.66 -5.37 7.60
C GLU A 129 -4.11 -5.86 7.60
N ASP A 130 -4.62 -6.22 8.76
CA ASP A 130 -6.02 -6.62 8.89
C ASP A 130 -6.79 -5.91 10.02
N ALA A 131 -8.08 -6.14 10.05
CA ALA A 131 -8.99 -5.50 11.01
C ALA A 131 -8.75 -5.93 12.48
N SER A 132 -7.98 -6.98 12.73
CA SER A 132 -7.60 -7.39 14.09
C SER A 132 -6.47 -6.56 14.67
N GLY A 133 -5.70 -5.87 13.81
CA GLY A 133 -4.50 -5.14 14.16
C GLY A 133 -3.21 -5.91 13.86
N ASP A 134 -3.33 -7.08 13.24
CA ASP A 134 -2.18 -7.83 12.74
C ASP A 134 -1.62 -7.19 11.48
N SER A 135 -0.28 -7.23 11.30
CA SER A 135 0.41 -6.65 10.16
C SER A 135 1.70 -7.40 9.83
N ALA A 136 2.07 -7.38 8.56
CA ALA A 136 3.34 -7.93 8.10
C ALA A 136 3.94 -7.07 6.99
N VAL A 137 5.29 -7.05 6.96
CA VAL A 137 6.06 -6.48 5.85
C VAL A 137 6.81 -7.60 5.17
N ILE A 138 6.79 -7.61 3.85
CA ILE A 138 7.41 -8.62 3.02
C ILE A 138 8.39 -7.94 2.07
N GLU A 139 9.66 -8.35 2.14
CA GLU A 139 10.75 -7.88 1.30
C GLU A 139 11.39 -9.04 0.56
N PHE A 140 12.00 -8.75 -0.58
CA PHE A 140 12.75 -9.74 -1.36
C PHE A 140 14.22 -9.35 -1.34
N VAL A 141 15.01 -10.08 -0.54
CA VAL A 141 16.42 -9.78 -0.28
C VAL A 141 17.26 -11.01 -0.60
N ASN A 142 18.35 -10.84 -1.34
CA ASN A 142 19.22 -11.94 -1.77
C ASN A 142 18.43 -13.08 -2.46
N SER A 143 17.46 -12.73 -3.29
CA SER A 143 16.59 -13.67 -4.01
C SER A 143 15.77 -14.58 -3.08
N GLN A 144 15.41 -14.10 -1.90
CA GLN A 144 14.57 -14.80 -0.93
C GLN A 144 13.47 -13.87 -0.39
N MET A 145 12.30 -14.43 -0.16
CA MET A 145 11.21 -13.73 0.53
C MET A 145 11.52 -13.65 2.03
N THR A 146 11.67 -12.42 2.53
CA THR A 146 11.84 -12.11 3.95
C THR A 146 10.55 -11.57 4.51
N VAL A 147 10.04 -12.15 5.59
CA VAL A 147 8.77 -11.76 6.23
C VAL A 147 9.03 -11.22 7.63
N TYR A 148 8.63 -9.98 7.86
CA TYR A 148 8.59 -9.37 9.20
C TYR A 148 7.14 -9.46 9.69
N HIS A 149 6.91 -10.23 10.75
CA HIS A 149 5.58 -10.47 11.31
C HIS A 149 5.66 -10.78 12.82
N GLY A 150 4.59 -10.56 13.55
CA GLY A 150 4.45 -10.88 14.96
C GLY A 150 5.24 -9.92 15.86
N ALA A 151 6.40 -10.34 16.37
CA ALA A 151 7.22 -9.53 17.27
C ALA A 151 8.00 -8.40 16.56
N ALA A 152 8.09 -8.44 15.23
CA ALA A 152 8.77 -7.39 14.46
C ALA A 152 7.90 -6.12 14.41
N PRO A 153 8.49 -4.93 14.63
CA PRO A 153 7.76 -3.67 14.50
C PRO A 153 7.46 -3.40 13.01
N THR A 154 6.22 -3.61 12.62
CA THR A 154 5.71 -3.45 11.24
C THR A 154 4.74 -2.28 11.11
N THR A 155 4.80 -1.33 12.04
CA THR A 155 3.85 -0.20 12.12
C THR A 155 4.18 0.96 11.20
N VAL A 156 5.42 1.02 10.70
CA VAL A 156 5.89 2.03 9.75
C VAL A 156 6.69 1.33 8.66
N LEU A 157 6.49 1.75 7.43
CA LEU A 157 7.26 1.35 6.26
C LEU A 157 7.42 2.56 5.35
N THR A 158 8.64 2.77 4.82
CA THR A 158 8.89 3.78 3.79
C THR A 158 9.45 3.10 2.54
N ASN A 159 10.63 3.45 2.07
CA ASN A 159 11.26 2.82 0.91
C ASN A 159 12.58 2.13 1.34
N GLU A 160 13.71 2.45 0.70
CA GLU A 160 15.02 1.93 1.08
C GLU A 160 15.58 2.59 2.36
N PRO A 161 16.47 1.91 3.06
CA PRO A 161 16.89 0.51 2.93
C PRO A 161 15.85 -0.46 3.48
N THR A 162 16.18 -1.76 3.55
CA THR A 162 15.31 -2.79 4.13
C THR A 162 14.87 -2.46 5.55
N LEU A 163 13.74 -3.00 5.97
CA LEU A 163 13.10 -2.65 7.25
C LEU A 163 14.01 -2.89 8.45
N ASP A 164 14.78 -3.97 8.47
CA ASP A 164 15.73 -4.27 9.55
C ASP A 164 16.81 -3.18 9.71
N ILE A 165 17.30 -2.64 8.61
CA ILE A 165 18.26 -1.53 8.61
C ILE A 165 17.57 -0.24 9.06
N GLN A 166 16.36 0.06 8.57
CA GLN A 166 15.60 1.23 9.01
C GLN A 166 15.33 1.21 10.53
N LEU A 167 14.98 0.05 11.07
CA LEU A 167 14.80 -0.12 12.52
C LEU A 167 16.08 0.16 13.31
N GLN A 168 17.26 -0.21 12.78
CA GLN A 168 18.54 0.12 13.41
C GLN A 168 18.77 1.64 13.44
N TYR A 169 18.37 2.38 12.42
CA TYR A 169 18.52 3.85 12.40
C TYR A 169 17.78 4.54 13.55
N LEU A 170 16.66 4.01 14.04
CA LEU A 170 15.94 4.59 15.17
C LEU A 170 16.84 4.76 16.40
N THR A 171 17.78 3.84 16.61
CA THR A 171 18.69 3.85 17.76
C THR A 171 19.66 5.06 17.78
N TYR A 172 19.81 5.75 16.66
CA TYR A 172 20.68 6.94 16.57
C TYR A 172 20.00 8.24 17.00
N TYR A 173 18.68 8.22 17.29
CA TYR A 173 17.92 9.42 17.59
C TYR A 173 17.53 9.52 19.06
N THR A 174 17.56 10.75 19.61
CA THR A 174 17.20 11.03 21.01
C THR A 174 15.77 10.61 21.34
N TYR A 175 14.88 10.66 20.38
CA TYR A 175 13.47 10.31 20.51
C TYR A 175 13.23 8.84 20.92
N PHE A 176 14.17 7.96 20.60
CA PHE A 176 14.13 6.52 20.92
C PHE A 176 15.10 6.14 22.04
N GLY A 177 15.45 7.10 22.92
CA GLY A 177 16.20 6.86 24.15
C GLY A 177 17.72 7.05 24.07
N ASN A 178 18.26 7.48 22.94
CA ASN A 178 19.69 7.82 22.83
C ASN A 178 19.93 9.25 23.34
N ALA A 179 20.38 9.41 24.57
CA ALA A 179 20.61 10.73 25.19
C ALA A 179 21.62 11.61 24.42
N ASN A 180 22.53 11.01 23.64
CA ASN A 180 23.52 11.67 22.82
C ASN A 180 23.22 11.58 21.32
N GLY A 181 22.01 11.17 20.97
CA GLY A 181 21.60 10.96 19.59
C GLY A 181 21.23 12.24 18.84
N TYR A 182 20.84 12.05 17.59
CA TYR A 182 20.37 13.14 16.73
C TYR A 182 18.94 13.59 17.09
N PRO A 183 18.57 14.85 16.83
CA PRO A 183 17.16 15.27 16.84
C PRO A 183 16.40 14.64 15.67
N LEU A 184 15.06 14.78 15.65
CA LEU A 184 14.27 14.31 14.50
C LEU A 184 14.74 14.94 13.19
N PRO A 185 14.93 14.15 12.13
CA PRO A 185 15.40 14.66 10.85
C PRO A 185 14.30 15.41 10.10
N GLY A 186 14.66 16.37 9.26
CA GLY A 186 13.73 17.17 8.47
C GLY A 186 13.71 16.85 6.97
N ASP A 187 14.56 15.94 6.50
CA ASP A 187 14.69 15.62 5.08
C ASP A 187 13.55 14.74 4.57
N VAL A 188 13.38 14.69 3.25
CA VAL A 188 12.33 13.90 2.56
C VAL A 188 12.78 12.49 2.18
N ASP A 189 14.04 12.15 2.41
CA ASP A 189 14.56 10.81 2.14
C ASP A 189 13.82 9.71 2.95
N PRO A 190 13.81 8.46 2.49
CA PRO A 190 13.06 7.39 3.13
C PRO A 190 13.40 7.16 4.60
N VAL A 191 14.68 7.24 4.98
CA VAL A 191 15.12 7.04 6.37
C VAL A 191 14.60 8.16 7.27
N SER A 192 14.72 9.41 6.83
CA SER A 192 14.20 10.57 7.57
C SER A 192 12.70 10.49 7.77
N ARG A 193 11.95 10.10 6.74
CA ARG A 193 10.50 9.87 6.82
C ARG A 193 10.17 8.72 7.78
N PHE A 194 10.90 7.60 7.72
CA PHE A 194 10.72 6.46 8.63
C PHE A 194 10.88 6.86 10.10
N VAL A 195 11.94 7.62 10.41
CA VAL A 195 12.22 8.08 11.78
C VAL A 195 11.13 9.02 12.28
N ARG A 196 10.69 10.00 11.46
CA ARG A 196 9.61 10.93 11.84
C ARG A 196 8.29 10.20 12.04
N ALA A 197 7.87 9.37 11.08
CA ALA A 197 6.64 8.60 11.18
C ALA A 197 6.61 7.72 12.43
N SER A 198 7.72 7.03 12.73
CA SER A 198 7.87 6.20 13.93
C SER A 198 7.74 7.04 15.21
N ALA A 199 8.37 8.21 15.25
CA ALA A 199 8.30 9.11 16.40
C ALA A 199 6.88 9.69 16.59
N PHE A 200 6.24 10.13 15.53
CA PHE A 200 4.90 10.71 15.62
C PHE A 200 3.86 9.65 16.00
N LEU A 201 3.93 8.44 15.46
CA LEU A 201 3.03 7.36 15.89
C LEU A 201 3.19 7.01 17.37
N LEU A 202 4.43 7.01 17.89
CA LEU A 202 4.71 6.74 19.30
C LEU A 202 4.07 7.79 20.23
N THR A 203 3.92 9.03 19.77
CA THR A 203 3.44 10.16 20.57
C THR A 203 2.03 10.61 20.24
N LEU A 204 1.34 9.97 19.30
CA LEU A 204 -0.05 10.28 19.05
C LEU A 204 -0.88 10.20 20.35
N PRO A 205 -1.69 11.21 20.65
CA PRO A 205 -2.56 11.14 21.81
C PRO A 205 -3.59 10.01 21.63
N LYS A 206 -4.03 9.43 22.76
CA LYS A 206 -5.10 8.44 22.69
C LYS A 206 -6.37 9.09 22.14
N PRO A 207 -6.94 8.61 21.02
CA PRO A 207 -8.13 9.21 20.44
C PRO A 207 -9.36 8.95 21.32
N SER A 208 -10.24 9.92 21.43
CA SER A 208 -11.51 9.80 22.16
C SER A 208 -12.66 9.31 21.26
N SER A 209 -12.46 9.39 19.95
CA SER A 209 -13.44 9.01 18.94
C SER A 209 -12.76 8.52 17.65
N LEU A 210 -13.55 7.87 16.77
CA LEU A 210 -13.04 7.51 15.45
C LEU A 210 -12.63 8.73 14.58
N PRO A 211 -13.38 9.85 14.57
CA PRO A 211 -12.92 11.07 13.90
C PRO A 211 -11.57 11.58 14.43
N ASP A 212 -11.34 11.54 15.74
CA ASP A 212 -10.05 11.92 16.32
C ASP A 212 -8.94 11.00 15.82
N ALA A 213 -9.17 9.68 15.87
CA ALA A 213 -8.18 8.70 15.39
C ALA A 213 -7.80 8.92 13.92
N ILE A 214 -8.78 9.19 13.06
CA ILE A 214 -8.57 9.52 11.65
C ILE A 214 -7.76 10.80 11.52
N SER A 215 -8.14 11.87 12.23
CA SER A 215 -7.47 13.16 12.17
C SER A 215 -6.02 13.09 12.68
N TYR A 216 -5.77 12.32 13.75
CA TYR A 216 -4.44 12.14 14.30
C TYR A 216 -3.53 11.38 13.35
N LEU A 217 -4.04 10.31 12.73
CA LEU A 217 -3.25 9.55 11.76
C LEU A 217 -2.98 10.36 10.49
N PHE A 218 -3.97 11.15 10.00
CA PHE A 218 -3.73 12.09 8.90
C PHE A 218 -2.70 13.16 9.27
N SER A 219 -2.67 13.64 10.51
CA SER A 219 -1.66 14.62 10.93
C SER A 219 -0.25 14.03 10.92
N ALA A 220 -0.09 12.77 11.31
CA ALA A 220 1.19 12.08 11.27
C ALA A 220 1.65 11.83 9.83
N ILE A 221 0.80 11.22 8.98
CA ILE A 221 1.20 10.88 7.61
C ILE A 221 1.48 12.12 6.74
N ARG A 222 0.82 13.26 7.00
CA ARG A 222 1.10 14.52 6.30
C ARG A 222 2.47 15.12 6.60
N CYS A 223 3.13 14.73 7.70
CA CYS A 223 4.51 15.09 7.97
C CYS A 223 5.51 14.33 7.09
N GLU A 224 5.04 13.30 6.39
CA GLU A 224 5.83 12.45 5.50
C GLU A 224 5.56 12.73 4.01
N VAL A 225 4.81 13.79 3.70
CA VAL A 225 4.54 14.25 2.34
C VAL A 225 5.83 14.75 1.69
N GLU A 226 6.12 14.25 0.51
CA GLU A 226 7.21 14.74 -0.34
C GLU A 226 6.67 15.87 -1.26
N PRO A 227 7.17 17.10 -1.11
CA PRO A 227 6.66 18.24 -1.88
C PRO A 227 7.10 18.19 -3.34
N PHE A 228 6.29 18.76 -4.24
CA PHE A 228 6.71 18.99 -5.62
C PHE A 228 7.98 19.83 -5.67
N GLY A 229 8.97 19.37 -6.43
CA GLY A 229 10.27 20.03 -6.57
C GLY A 229 11.26 19.67 -5.46
N SER A 230 10.97 18.70 -4.62
CA SER A 230 11.94 18.12 -3.70
C SER A 230 13.15 17.55 -4.46
N VAL A 231 14.27 17.51 -3.79
CA VAL A 231 15.53 16.99 -4.32
C VAL A 231 16.15 16.07 -3.27
N VAL A 232 16.46 14.85 -3.68
CA VAL A 232 17.07 13.85 -2.80
C VAL A 232 18.56 13.74 -3.11
N PRO A 233 19.44 13.75 -2.11
CA PRO A 233 20.87 13.49 -2.30
C PRO A 233 21.08 12.10 -2.92
N SER A 234 21.97 12.01 -3.92
CA SER A 234 22.36 10.74 -4.51
C SER A 234 23.87 10.71 -4.77
N PRO A 235 24.49 9.52 -4.93
CA PRO A 235 25.93 9.42 -5.25
C PRO A 235 26.33 10.11 -6.57
N ALA A 236 25.39 10.30 -7.49
CA ALA A 236 25.59 11.01 -8.76
C ALA A 236 25.31 12.51 -8.67
N GLY A 237 25.05 13.04 -7.46
CA GLY A 237 24.58 14.38 -7.20
C GLY A 237 23.13 14.39 -6.70
N ALA A 238 22.45 15.53 -6.81
CA ALA A 238 21.05 15.64 -6.42
C ALA A 238 20.15 15.06 -7.51
N SER A 239 19.20 14.22 -7.11
CA SER A 239 18.14 13.68 -7.98
C SER A 239 16.79 14.32 -7.67
N PRO A 240 15.91 14.54 -8.65
CA PRO A 240 14.54 14.94 -8.35
C PRO A 240 13.87 13.92 -7.42
N GLY A 241 13.19 14.41 -6.39
CA GLY A 241 12.36 13.58 -5.53
C GLY A 241 11.06 13.16 -6.25
N TRP A 242 10.33 12.26 -5.63
CA TRP A 242 9.04 11.77 -6.12
C TRP A 242 7.91 12.42 -5.29
N PRO A 243 7.24 13.45 -5.78
CA PRO A 243 6.25 14.15 -5.00
C PRO A 243 5.08 13.25 -4.60
N THR A 244 4.49 13.50 -3.44
CA THR A 244 3.28 12.81 -3.02
C THR A 244 2.10 13.20 -3.91
N LEU A 245 1.61 12.25 -4.68
CA LEU A 245 0.46 12.43 -5.57
C LEU A 245 -0.85 12.36 -4.80
N TRP A 246 -0.93 11.43 -3.83
CA TRP A 246 -2.11 11.26 -2.99
C TRP A 246 -1.77 10.59 -1.66
N THR A 247 -2.66 10.78 -0.69
CA THR A 247 -2.63 10.10 0.60
C THR A 247 -3.92 9.30 0.78
N SER A 248 -3.82 8.03 1.14
CA SER A 248 -4.95 7.20 1.53
C SER A 248 -4.94 6.88 3.02
N LEU A 249 -6.13 6.71 3.60
CA LEU A 249 -6.31 6.16 4.94
C LEU A 249 -7.42 5.11 4.90
N TYR A 250 -7.11 3.92 5.37
CA TYR A 250 -8.01 2.77 5.42
C TYR A 250 -8.52 2.55 6.85
N ASP A 251 -9.83 2.59 7.03
CA ASP A 251 -10.49 2.08 8.23
C ASP A 251 -10.87 0.62 7.98
N LEU A 252 -9.97 -0.29 8.37
CA LEU A 252 -10.09 -1.73 8.13
C LEU A 252 -11.28 -2.33 8.87
N THR A 253 -11.63 -1.79 10.03
CA THR A 253 -12.75 -2.23 10.85
C THR A 253 -14.09 -1.83 10.24
N ASN A 254 -14.25 -0.58 9.84
CA ASN A 254 -15.52 -0.07 9.29
C ASN A 254 -15.63 -0.17 7.78
N LYS A 255 -14.54 -0.60 7.08
CA LYS A 255 -14.48 -0.75 5.62
C LYS A 255 -14.71 0.58 4.92
N ARG A 256 -13.88 1.57 5.25
CA ARG A 256 -13.86 2.89 4.60
C ARG A 256 -12.48 3.22 4.10
N ILE A 257 -12.42 3.92 2.99
CA ILE A 257 -11.20 4.46 2.39
C ILE A 257 -11.36 5.96 2.33
N TYR A 258 -10.48 6.71 2.97
CA TYR A 258 -10.36 8.16 2.85
C TYR A 258 -9.21 8.46 1.90
N PHE A 259 -9.37 9.45 1.04
CA PHE A 259 -8.42 9.75 -0.01
C PHE A 259 -8.27 11.27 -0.19
N ASP A 260 -7.03 11.74 -0.06
CA ASP A 260 -6.62 13.14 -0.25
C ASP A 260 -5.71 13.18 -1.48
N HIS A 261 -6.20 13.71 -2.60
CA HIS A 261 -5.45 13.81 -3.85
C HIS A 261 -4.82 15.19 -3.99
N THR A 262 -3.52 15.23 -4.21
CA THR A 262 -2.76 16.48 -4.28
C THR A 262 -3.16 17.33 -5.48
N VAL A 263 -3.31 16.71 -6.65
CA VAL A 263 -3.82 17.33 -7.88
C VAL A 263 -4.87 16.37 -8.45
N PRO A 264 -6.13 16.73 -8.60
CA PRO A 264 -6.80 18.04 -8.60
C PRO A 264 -7.37 18.53 -7.26
N ARG A 265 -6.79 18.22 -6.12
CA ARG A 265 -7.26 18.62 -4.78
C ARG A 265 -8.61 18.02 -4.40
N ASN A 266 -8.73 16.73 -4.64
CA ASN A 266 -9.90 15.96 -4.20
C ASN A 266 -9.71 15.48 -2.76
N ASP A 267 -10.77 15.57 -1.95
CA ASP A 267 -10.83 15.05 -0.58
C ASP A 267 -12.17 14.31 -0.42
N PHE A 268 -12.11 12.98 -0.46
CA PHE A 268 -13.31 12.16 -0.46
C PHE A 268 -13.12 10.85 0.32
N TRP A 269 -14.23 10.15 0.54
CA TRP A 269 -14.16 8.80 1.10
C TRP A 269 -15.13 7.85 0.42
N ILE A 270 -14.75 6.57 0.44
CA ILE A 270 -15.53 5.44 -0.07
C ILE A 270 -16.03 4.63 1.13
N ASN A 271 -17.33 4.37 1.20
CA ASN A 271 -17.93 3.47 2.17
C ASN A 271 -18.28 2.15 1.49
N MET A 272 -17.45 1.13 1.70
CA MET A 272 -17.63 -0.17 1.06
C MET A 272 -18.98 -0.83 1.38
N LYS A 273 -19.62 -0.50 2.52
CA LYS A 273 -20.96 -1.01 2.87
C LYS A 273 -22.07 -0.55 1.91
N LYS A 274 -21.79 0.48 1.09
CA LYS A 274 -22.72 0.98 0.06
C LYS A 274 -22.44 0.38 -1.33
N LEU A 275 -21.42 -0.46 -1.47
CA LEU A 275 -21.03 -1.10 -2.72
C LEU A 275 -21.54 -2.55 -2.76
N ASN A 276 -21.79 -3.06 -3.95
CA ASN A 276 -22.27 -4.43 -4.14
C ASN A 276 -21.15 -5.39 -4.49
N PHE A 277 -20.76 -6.22 -3.54
CA PHE A 277 -19.74 -7.26 -3.70
C PHE A 277 -20.31 -8.67 -3.93
N SER A 278 -21.59 -8.81 -4.22
CA SER A 278 -22.23 -10.11 -4.45
C SER A 278 -21.71 -10.74 -5.73
N LYS A 279 -21.66 -12.10 -5.76
CA LYS A 279 -21.34 -12.85 -6.98
C LYS A 279 -22.28 -12.43 -8.12
N GLY A 280 -21.70 -12.13 -9.28
CA GLY A 280 -22.42 -11.68 -10.47
C GLY A 280 -22.72 -10.18 -10.53
N ALA A 281 -22.35 -9.40 -9.51
CA ALA A 281 -22.36 -7.95 -9.62
C ALA A 281 -21.32 -7.49 -10.66
N ARG A 282 -21.52 -6.29 -11.21
CA ARG A 282 -20.59 -5.70 -12.18
C ARG A 282 -19.33 -5.19 -11.48
N VAL A 283 -18.20 -5.27 -12.14
CA VAL A 283 -17.00 -4.52 -11.77
C VAL A 283 -17.28 -3.05 -12.01
N LEU A 284 -16.90 -2.21 -11.03
CA LEU A 284 -17.10 -0.77 -11.11
C LEU A 284 -15.77 -0.05 -11.01
N TYR A 285 -15.71 1.18 -11.52
CA TYR A 285 -14.55 2.05 -11.38
C TYR A 285 -14.93 3.49 -11.04
N LEU A 286 -14.00 4.20 -10.43
CA LEU A 286 -14.04 5.64 -10.20
C LEU A 286 -12.61 6.19 -10.32
N SER A 287 -12.34 7.04 -11.31
CA SER A 287 -11.06 7.73 -11.40
C SER A 287 -10.99 8.82 -10.33
N ALA A 288 -9.90 8.85 -9.56
CA ALA A 288 -9.63 9.91 -8.60
C ALA A 288 -9.23 11.22 -9.28
N GLU A 289 -8.91 11.19 -10.59
CA GLU A 289 -8.54 12.35 -11.40
C GLU A 289 -9.73 13.27 -11.76
N ILE A 290 -10.97 12.81 -11.53
CA ILE A 290 -12.16 13.63 -11.80
C ILE A 290 -12.16 14.85 -10.86
N PRO A 291 -12.10 16.09 -11.38
CA PRO A 291 -12.06 17.27 -10.54
C PRO A 291 -13.31 17.43 -9.67
N GLY A 292 -13.12 17.86 -8.42
CA GLY A 292 -14.21 18.23 -7.52
C GLY A 292 -14.83 17.06 -6.76
N LEU A 293 -14.20 15.88 -6.73
CA LEU A 293 -14.63 14.80 -5.84
C LEU A 293 -14.44 15.22 -4.38
N LYS A 294 -15.54 15.23 -3.62
CA LYS A 294 -15.57 15.62 -2.21
C LYS A 294 -16.58 14.80 -1.42
N GLY A 295 -16.26 14.52 -0.17
CA GLY A 295 -17.17 13.83 0.72
C GLY A 295 -17.36 12.36 0.35
N GLU A 296 -18.55 11.82 0.54
CA GLU A 296 -18.84 10.40 0.26
C GLU A 296 -19.14 10.18 -1.23
N VAL A 297 -18.31 9.35 -1.90
CA VAL A 297 -18.38 9.15 -3.35
C VAL A 297 -18.79 7.74 -3.78
N SER A 298 -19.19 6.85 -2.85
CA SER A 298 -19.55 5.45 -3.19
C SER A 298 -20.66 5.32 -4.25
N GLY A 299 -21.51 6.32 -4.39
CA GLY A 299 -22.58 6.37 -5.41
C GLY A 299 -22.12 6.81 -6.80
N LEU A 300 -20.85 7.22 -6.97
CA LEU A 300 -20.36 7.77 -8.23
C LEU A 300 -19.66 6.73 -9.11
N PHE A 301 -19.44 5.53 -8.62
CA PHE A 301 -18.82 4.44 -9.36
C PHE A 301 -19.63 4.05 -10.60
N LYS A 302 -18.94 3.77 -11.69
CA LYS A 302 -19.51 3.37 -12.98
C LYS A 302 -19.10 1.95 -13.36
N PRO A 303 -19.93 1.19 -14.07
CA PRO A 303 -19.55 -0.12 -14.57
C PRO A 303 -18.39 -0.04 -15.58
N VAL A 304 -17.49 -1.02 -15.50
CA VAL A 304 -16.41 -1.24 -16.47
C VAL A 304 -16.37 -2.71 -16.88
N SER A 305 -15.92 -2.94 -18.12
CA SER A 305 -15.64 -4.31 -18.58
C SER A 305 -14.32 -4.77 -17.96
N TYR A 306 -14.36 -5.95 -17.35
CA TYR A 306 -13.19 -6.65 -16.81
C TYR A 306 -13.16 -8.06 -17.41
N ARG A 307 -12.06 -8.46 -18.02
CA ARG A 307 -11.90 -9.76 -18.71
C ARG A 307 -10.82 -10.62 -18.09
#